data_c4030678cfecfe2ed214102e50dc0758
#
_entry.id   c4030678cfecfe2ed214102e50dc0758
#
_cell.length_a   1.000
_cell.length_b   1.000
_cell.length_c   1.000
_cell.angle_alpha   90.00
_cell.angle_beta   90.00
_cell.angle_gamma   90.00
#
_symmetry.space_group_name_H-M   'P 1'
#
loop_
_entity.id
_entity.type
_entity.pdbx_description
1 polymer ?
#
loop_
_entity_poly.entity_id
_entity_poly.type
_entity_poly.pdbx_seq_one_letter_code
_entity_poly.pdbx_strand_id
1 'polypeptide(L)'
;MAVQMPDNLREPSHRLIQAVAEEGAWAGKLAKASSARDPLPEPREYYRRLKQLFSRLDIWHTVYNHVLQGPAGIVQWISSTGLRPYLNSLAEDERQHFISAYQARLADAYPAMDDGMVLLRFPRLFIVGVR
;
A
#
# COMPACT_ATOMS: atom_id res chain seq x y z
N MET A 1 -19.10 15.57 8.15
CA MET A 1 -18.27 14.79 7.19
C MET A 1 -17.43 13.79 7.97
N ALA A 2 -17.39 12.57 7.51
CA ALA A 2 -16.48 11.55 8.07
C ALA A 2 -15.92 10.73 6.90
N VAL A 3 -14.61 10.63 6.80
CA VAL A 3 -13.92 9.91 5.73
C VAL A 3 -12.70 9.20 6.27
N GLN A 4 -12.41 8.02 5.71
CA GLN A 4 -11.18 7.28 5.99
C GLN A 4 -10.58 6.76 4.69
N MET A 5 -9.26 6.67 4.65
CA MET A 5 -8.53 6.18 3.46
C MET A 5 -7.25 5.47 3.86
N PRO A 6 -6.86 4.43 3.10
CA PRO A 6 -5.56 3.83 3.29
C PRO A 6 -4.45 4.85 3.02
N ASP A 7 -3.48 4.91 3.92
CA ASP A 7 -2.28 5.75 3.77
C ASP A 7 -1.04 4.88 3.87
N ASN A 8 -0.92 3.94 2.94
CA ASN A 8 0.03 2.84 3.01
C ASN A 8 1.04 2.80 1.85
N LEU A 9 1.03 3.79 0.95
CA LEU A 9 1.95 3.79 -0.20
C LEU A 9 3.42 3.94 0.19
N ARG A 10 3.69 4.50 1.38
CA ARG A 10 5.06 4.64 1.91
C ARG A 10 5.53 3.42 2.70
N GLU A 11 4.64 2.44 2.95
CA GLU A 11 5.00 1.21 3.63
C GLU A 11 5.84 0.30 2.73
N PRO A 12 6.74 -0.53 3.30
CA PRO A 12 7.59 -1.41 2.51
C PRO A 12 6.82 -2.29 1.52
N SER A 13 5.65 -2.80 1.90
CA SER A 13 4.80 -3.61 1.03
C SER A 13 4.46 -2.92 -0.29
N HIS A 14 4.25 -1.60 -0.29
CA HIS A 14 3.93 -0.84 -1.51
C HIS A 14 5.18 -0.30 -2.21
N ARG A 15 6.18 0.14 -1.46
CA ARG A 15 7.46 0.57 -2.04
C ARG A 15 8.14 -0.55 -2.83
N LEU A 16 8.05 -1.78 -2.33
CA LEU A 16 8.66 -2.95 -2.97
C LEU A 16 7.94 -3.34 -4.27
N ILE A 17 6.65 -3.08 -4.39
CA ILE A 17 5.94 -3.25 -5.67
C ILE A 17 6.59 -2.37 -6.73
N GLN A 18 6.79 -1.11 -6.44
CA GLN A 18 7.41 -0.16 -7.36
C GLN A 18 8.85 -0.55 -7.69
N ALA A 19 9.64 -0.95 -6.68
CA ALA A 19 11.01 -1.38 -6.87
C ALA A 19 11.12 -2.57 -7.84
N VAL A 20 10.29 -3.58 -7.65
CA VAL A 20 10.24 -4.76 -8.54
C VAL A 20 9.75 -4.36 -9.94
N ALA A 21 8.76 -3.48 -10.02
CA ALA A 21 8.21 -3.02 -11.30
C ALA A 21 9.26 -2.30 -12.15
N GLU A 22 10.20 -1.60 -11.54
CA GLU A 22 11.23 -0.83 -12.23
C GLU A 22 12.44 -1.67 -12.67
N GLU A 23 12.64 -2.85 -12.09
CA GLU A 23 13.86 -3.64 -12.26
C GLU A 23 13.79 -4.72 -13.36
N GLY A 24 12.60 -5.18 -13.71
CA GLY A 24 12.43 -6.29 -14.62
C GLY A 24 12.29 -5.89 -16.08
N ALA A 25 12.22 -6.90 -16.96
CA ALA A 25 11.92 -6.72 -18.38
C ALA A 25 10.53 -6.09 -18.61
N TRP A 26 9.69 -6.11 -17.62
CA TRP A 26 8.33 -5.53 -17.61
C TRP A 26 8.28 -4.03 -17.29
N ALA A 27 9.41 -3.38 -17.01
CA ALA A 27 9.44 -1.99 -16.55
C ALA A 27 8.65 -1.02 -17.46
N GLY A 28 8.79 -1.18 -18.78
CA GLY A 28 8.05 -0.36 -19.73
C GLY A 28 6.53 -0.57 -19.66
N LYS A 29 6.08 -1.81 -19.46
CA LYS A 29 4.66 -2.15 -19.34
C LYS A 29 4.05 -1.63 -18.05
N LEU A 30 4.83 -1.53 -16.98
CA LEU A 30 4.36 -1.18 -15.65
C LEU A 30 4.49 0.29 -15.29
N ALA A 31 5.07 1.11 -16.14
CA ALA A 31 5.25 2.55 -15.90
C ALA A 31 3.92 3.25 -15.58
N LYS A 32 2.85 2.92 -16.32
CA LYS A 32 1.52 3.47 -16.10
C LYS A 32 0.90 2.97 -14.78
N ALA A 33 1.08 1.71 -14.44
CA ALA A 33 0.60 1.15 -13.19
C ALA A 33 1.27 1.80 -11.98
N SER A 34 2.57 2.07 -12.06
CA SER A 34 3.34 2.75 -11.02
C SER A 34 2.84 4.17 -10.73
N SER A 35 2.25 4.85 -11.71
CA SER A 35 1.70 6.20 -11.57
C SER A 35 0.20 6.25 -11.31
N ALA A 36 -0.47 5.09 -11.19
CA ALA A 36 -1.92 5.02 -11.07
C ALA A 36 -2.46 5.53 -9.72
N ARG A 37 -1.60 5.66 -8.71
CA ARG A 37 -1.99 6.11 -7.38
C ARG A 37 -0.93 7.01 -6.77
N ASP A 38 -1.36 8.19 -6.33
CA ASP A 38 -0.51 9.15 -5.63
C ASP A 38 -0.58 8.98 -4.12
N PRO A 39 0.50 9.27 -3.38
CA PRO A 39 0.45 9.37 -1.94
C PRO A 39 -0.57 10.41 -1.48
N LEU A 40 -1.19 10.16 -0.33
CA LEU A 40 -2.08 11.15 0.28
C LEU A 40 -1.29 12.40 0.68
N PRO A 41 -1.90 13.59 0.57
CA PRO A 41 -1.35 14.79 1.18
C PRO A 41 -1.13 14.61 2.68
N GLU A 42 -0.19 15.34 3.22
CA GLU A 42 0.05 15.36 4.67
C GLU A 42 -1.18 15.89 5.44
N PRO A 43 -1.41 15.46 6.69
CA PRO A 43 -2.54 15.92 7.50
C PRO A 43 -2.66 17.44 7.60
N ARG A 44 -1.53 18.13 7.63
CA ARG A 44 -1.47 19.60 7.62
C ARG A 44 -2.15 20.22 6.40
N GLU A 45 -2.01 19.60 5.24
CA GLU A 45 -2.61 20.09 4.01
C GLU A 45 -4.14 19.89 4.02
N TYR A 46 -4.61 18.76 4.53
CA TYR A 46 -6.03 18.55 4.76
C TYR A 46 -6.62 19.57 5.72
N TYR A 47 -5.93 19.81 6.84
CA TYR A 47 -6.36 20.82 7.79
C TYR A 47 -6.48 22.20 7.15
N ARG A 48 -5.46 22.62 6.39
CA ARG A 48 -5.43 23.92 5.73
C ARG A 48 -6.61 24.11 4.76
N ARG A 49 -6.97 23.08 4.02
CA ARG A 49 -8.05 23.12 3.04
C ARG A 49 -9.44 23.07 3.68
N LEU A 50 -9.57 22.36 4.76
CA LEU A 50 -10.88 22.05 5.34
C LEU A 50 -11.29 22.93 6.53
N LYS A 51 -10.35 23.58 7.21
CA LYS A 51 -10.60 24.33 8.43
C LYS A 51 -11.64 25.44 8.30
N GLN A 52 -11.87 25.98 7.11
CA GLN A 52 -12.85 27.03 6.87
C GLN A 52 -14.26 26.48 6.65
N LEU A 53 -14.40 25.19 6.43
CA LEU A 53 -15.67 24.52 6.11
C LEU A 53 -16.33 23.93 7.36
N PHE A 54 -15.56 23.77 8.43
CA PHE A 54 -16.01 23.07 9.64
C PHE A 54 -15.64 23.86 10.90
N SER A 55 -16.54 23.84 11.89
CA SER A 55 -16.27 24.45 13.19
C SER A 55 -15.32 23.60 14.03
N ARG A 56 -15.33 22.28 13.79
CA ARG A 56 -14.41 21.32 14.40
C ARG A 56 -13.88 20.37 13.35
N LEU A 57 -12.61 20.08 13.41
CA LEU A 57 -11.94 19.18 12.47
C LEU A 57 -10.95 18.30 13.23
N ASP A 58 -11.19 17.01 13.25
CA ASP A 58 -10.32 16.00 13.84
C ASP A 58 -9.63 15.22 12.71
N ILE A 59 -8.32 15.10 12.76
CA ILE A 59 -7.51 14.39 11.77
C ILE A 59 -6.54 13.48 12.51
N TRP A 60 -6.56 12.17 12.22
CA TRP A 60 -5.64 11.24 12.87
C TRP A 60 -5.35 10.03 12.00
N HIS A 61 -4.27 9.31 12.32
CA HIS A 61 -3.99 8.00 11.76
C HIS A 61 -4.34 6.90 12.76
N THR A 62 -4.91 5.82 12.24
CA THR A 62 -4.98 4.54 12.95
C THR A 62 -4.08 3.56 12.21
N VAL A 63 -3.20 2.90 12.96
CA VAL A 63 -2.29 1.90 12.40
C VAL A 63 -2.78 0.52 12.81
N TYR A 64 -3.19 -0.26 11.83
CA TYR A 64 -3.51 -1.67 12.00
C TYR A 64 -2.24 -2.50 11.79
N ASN A 65 -2.10 -3.60 12.52
CA ASN A 65 -1.07 -4.59 12.30
C ASN A 65 -1.75 -5.91 12.00
N HIS A 66 -1.86 -6.26 10.73
CA HIS A 66 -2.51 -7.49 10.31
C HIS A 66 -1.54 -8.66 10.48
N VAL A 67 -1.99 -9.70 11.17
CA VAL A 67 -1.24 -10.94 11.37
C VAL A 67 -1.49 -11.84 10.16
N LEU A 68 -0.45 -12.08 9.37
CA LEU A 68 -0.53 -12.84 8.12
C LEU A 68 0.47 -13.99 8.09
N GLN A 69 0.20 -15.00 7.25
CA GLN A 69 1.04 -16.19 7.13
C GLN A 69 2.21 -15.95 6.17
N GLY A 70 3.23 -15.24 6.66
CA GLY A 70 4.46 -14.99 5.92
C GLY A 70 4.29 -14.05 4.71
N PRO A 71 5.32 -13.96 3.86
CA PRO A 71 5.27 -13.08 2.68
C PRO A 71 4.17 -13.45 1.70
N ALA A 72 3.87 -14.72 1.54
CA ALA A 72 2.75 -15.18 0.69
C ALA A 72 1.41 -14.64 1.17
N GLY A 73 1.20 -14.54 2.48
CA GLY A 73 0.01 -13.94 3.07
C GLY A 73 -0.13 -12.46 2.72
N ILE A 74 0.98 -11.73 2.68
CA ILE A 74 0.99 -10.32 2.25
C ILE A 74 0.61 -10.21 0.76
N VAL A 75 1.19 -11.04 -0.09
CA VAL A 75 0.85 -11.07 -1.53
C VAL A 75 -0.66 -11.31 -1.70
N GLN A 76 -1.21 -12.29 -1.01
CA GLN A 76 -2.64 -12.58 -1.05
C GLN A 76 -3.50 -11.41 -0.58
N TRP A 77 -3.09 -10.76 0.53
CA TRP A 77 -3.81 -9.62 1.09
C TRP A 77 -3.95 -8.45 0.10
N ILE A 78 -2.87 -8.12 -0.60
CA ILE A 78 -2.85 -6.94 -1.48
C ILE A 78 -3.06 -7.25 -2.96
N SER A 79 -3.25 -8.53 -3.34
CA SER A 79 -3.41 -8.94 -4.75
C SER A 79 -4.64 -8.34 -5.43
N SER A 80 -5.72 -8.15 -4.68
CA SER A 80 -6.96 -7.56 -5.20
C SER A 80 -6.97 -6.02 -5.20
N THR A 81 -5.98 -5.39 -4.60
CA THR A 81 -5.90 -3.93 -4.44
C THR A 81 -4.58 -3.37 -5.01
N GLY A 82 -3.55 -3.28 -4.19
CA GLY A 82 -2.28 -2.65 -4.58
C GLY A 82 -1.54 -3.34 -5.73
N LEU A 83 -1.59 -4.67 -5.82
CA LEU A 83 -0.97 -5.43 -6.91
C LEU A 83 -1.80 -5.46 -8.20
N ARG A 84 -3.10 -5.29 -8.10
CA ARG A 84 -4.00 -5.51 -9.24
C ARG A 84 -3.64 -4.71 -10.50
N PRO A 85 -3.33 -3.40 -10.42
CA PRO A 85 -2.94 -2.65 -11.62
C PRO A 85 -1.68 -3.20 -12.30
N TYR A 86 -0.74 -3.72 -11.52
CA TYR A 86 0.50 -4.32 -12.04
C TYR A 86 0.22 -5.66 -12.70
N LEU A 87 -0.49 -6.54 -12.02
CA LEU A 87 -0.78 -7.89 -12.51
C LEU A 87 -1.65 -7.87 -13.77
N ASN A 88 -2.58 -6.93 -13.88
CA ASN A 88 -3.45 -6.78 -15.06
C ASN A 88 -2.68 -6.36 -16.32
N SER A 89 -1.51 -5.79 -16.16
CA SER A 89 -0.66 -5.34 -17.29
C SER A 89 0.33 -6.40 -17.76
N LEU A 90 0.38 -7.56 -17.10
CA LEU A 90 1.34 -8.61 -17.36
C LEU A 90 0.69 -9.86 -17.94
N ALA A 91 1.43 -10.60 -18.79
CA ALA A 91 1.08 -11.94 -19.21
C ALA A 91 1.23 -12.93 -18.04
N GLU A 92 0.64 -14.13 -18.15
CA GLU A 92 0.61 -15.11 -17.05
C GLU A 92 2.01 -15.51 -16.55
N ASP A 93 2.94 -15.77 -17.45
CA ASP A 93 4.32 -16.09 -17.10
C ASP A 93 5.05 -14.92 -16.43
N GLU A 94 4.82 -13.71 -16.92
CA GLU A 94 5.35 -12.49 -16.32
C GLU A 94 4.78 -12.25 -14.92
N ARG A 95 3.49 -12.53 -14.69
CA ARG A 95 2.86 -12.43 -13.36
C ARG A 95 3.55 -13.33 -12.34
N GLN A 96 3.82 -14.57 -12.71
CA GLN A 96 4.49 -15.54 -11.83
C GLN A 96 5.88 -15.04 -11.43
N HIS A 97 6.66 -14.56 -12.39
CA HIS A 97 7.99 -14.01 -12.12
C HIS A 97 7.93 -12.74 -11.26
N PHE A 98 6.98 -11.86 -11.54
CA PHE A 98 6.78 -10.63 -10.76
C PHE A 98 6.43 -10.96 -9.31
N ILE A 99 5.46 -11.85 -9.09
CA ILE A 99 5.03 -12.26 -7.75
C ILE A 99 6.20 -12.90 -7.00
N SER A 100 6.97 -13.78 -7.64
CA SER A 100 8.13 -14.41 -7.01
C SER A 100 9.20 -13.40 -6.59
N ALA A 101 9.52 -12.44 -7.45
CA ALA A 101 10.48 -11.38 -7.15
C ALA A 101 9.99 -10.49 -6.00
N TYR A 102 8.73 -10.12 -6.03
CA TYR A 102 8.11 -9.32 -4.98
C TYR A 102 8.07 -10.05 -3.65
N GLN A 103 7.65 -11.32 -3.65
CA GLN A 103 7.60 -12.14 -2.44
C GLN A 103 8.98 -12.32 -1.79
N ALA A 104 10.02 -12.50 -2.58
CA ALA A 104 11.39 -12.57 -2.07
C ALA A 104 11.80 -11.28 -1.34
N ARG A 105 11.43 -10.13 -1.87
CA ARG A 105 11.69 -8.83 -1.23
C ARG A 105 10.87 -8.62 0.04
N LEU A 106 9.62 -9.09 0.05
CA LEU A 106 8.78 -9.05 1.24
C LEU A 106 9.36 -9.89 2.38
N ALA A 107 9.98 -11.02 2.07
CA ALA A 107 10.62 -11.87 3.08
C ALA A 107 11.73 -11.14 3.84
N ASP A 108 12.47 -10.28 3.17
CA ASP A 108 13.51 -9.46 3.79
C ASP A 108 12.95 -8.31 4.62
N ALA A 109 11.89 -7.66 4.13
CA ALA A 109 11.28 -6.50 4.79
C ALA A 109 10.37 -6.88 5.96
N TYR A 110 9.76 -8.06 5.92
CA TYR A 110 8.85 -8.59 6.93
C TYR A 110 9.33 -9.97 7.40
N PRO A 111 10.38 -10.02 8.23
CA PRO A 111 10.89 -11.30 8.71
C PRO A 111 9.84 -12.03 9.53
N ALA A 112 9.72 -13.34 9.31
CA ALA A 112 8.79 -14.16 10.06
C ALA A 112 9.17 -14.25 11.53
N MET A 113 8.15 -14.19 12.39
CA MET A 113 8.29 -14.43 13.82
C MET A 113 8.37 -15.94 14.12
N ASP A 114 8.56 -16.31 15.39
CA ASP A 114 8.75 -17.70 15.82
C ASP A 114 7.63 -18.64 15.37
N ASP A 115 6.41 -18.13 15.26
CA ASP A 115 5.23 -18.87 14.79
C ASP A 115 5.07 -18.87 13.26
N GLY A 116 6.01 -18.28 12.52
CA GLY A 116 5.94 -18.15 11.05
C GLY A 116 5.07 -17.00 10.56
N MET A 117 4.46 -16.23 11.46
CA MET A 117 3.61 -15.10 11.11
C MET A 117 4.42 -13.83 10.88
N VAL A 118 3.85 -12.91 10.12
CA VAL A 118 4.36 -11.55 9.91
C VAL A 118 3.30 -10.53 10.29
N LEU A 119 3.74 -9.34 10.67
CA LEU A 119 2.83 -8.21 10.90
C LEU A 119 2.90 -7.24 9.73
N LEU A 120 1.79 -7.10 9.04
CA LEU A 120 1.64 -6.07 8.01
C LEU A 120 1.11 -4.80 8.64
N ARG A 121 1.96 -3.79 8.72
CA ARG A 121 1.57 -2.46 9.18
C ARG A 121 0.70 -1.79 8.13
N PHE A 122 -0.49 -1.35 8.52
CA PHE A 122 -1.49 -0.80 7.62
C PHE A 122 -2.07 0.50 8.18
N PRO A 123 -1.46 1.66 7.88
CA PRO A 123 -1.97 2.95 8.33
C PRO A 123 -3.20 3.38 7.53
N ARG A 124 -4.16 3.98 8.23
CA ARG A 124 -5.32 4.65 7.62
C ARG A 124 -5.45 6.06 8.18
N LEU A 125 -5.74 7.00 7.32
CA LEU A 125 -6.02 8.38 7.69
C LEU A 125 -7.52 8.57 7.91
N PHE A 126 -7.87 9.17 9.02
CA PHE A 126 -9.26 9.50 9.39
C PHE A 126 -9.42 11.01 9.46
N ILE A 127 -10.51 11.53 8.90
CA ILE A 127 -10.87 12.93 8.97
C ILE A 127 -12.35 13.03 9.34
N VAL A 128 -12.64 13.74 10.41
CA VAL A 128 -14.02 14.02 10.85
C VAL A 128 -14.19 15.52 10.98
N GLY A 129 -15.15 16.06 10.25
CA GLY A 129 -15.51 17.48 10.30
C GLY A 129 -16.95 17.68 10.75
N VAL A 130 -17.15 18.61 11.68
CA VAL A 130 -18.46 19.03 12.19
C VAL A 130 -18.67 20.48 11.81
N ARG A 131 -19.81 20.78 11.21
CA ARG A 131 -20.20 22.15 10.85
C ARG A 131 -20.66 22.93 12.07
#